data_53e568d6f1f6dd4a0ba58b211fed0013
#
_entry.id   53e568d6f1f6dd4a0ba58b211fed0013
#
_cell.length_a   1.000
_cell.length_b   1.000
_cell.length_c   1.000
_cell.angle_alpha   90.00
_cell.angle_beta   90.00
_cell.angle_gamma   90.00
#
_symmetry.space_group_name_H-M   'P 1'
#
loop_
_entity.id
_entity.type
_entity.pdbx_description
1 polymer ?
#
loop_
_entity_poly.entity_id
_entity_poly.type
_entity_poly.pdbx_seq_one_letter_code
_entity_poly.pdbx_strand_id
1 'polypeptide(L)'
;MRPVLTPAEMGEADRRTIDAGTPVDVLMERAGRAVAWNVRREMGGTYGRRSVVVCGKGNNGGDGLVAARALREWGVRVDVFTLEGGVDRQLCERALLRADAFVDAMFGTGFRGALDGDAAWVAGAVDAVLGPCVAVDIPSGVNGQTGAVDGEAVHASHTVTFSALKPGLVFQPGAGHAGEVEVADIGIDLGDPTVFVPELLDLALELPERAPDAHKWLSGALVVGGSGGMTGAPSFVSHAAMRAGAGIVWCGVPGDEAAARASGTEVITKALPATADGALDEPAASEVLKAADRFRVLVVGPGLGRDDRTAAAVRRIVAEAPVPLVLDADGLNALDGDLGPLRARGAPTVLTPHAGEYVHLAGEKVGADRLAAARRLAERAGAVVLLKGPGEVIADGATRAAINTTGGPWLATAGTGDVLSGIIGGFLARGAEPFWAAAAGAFTHGRAADVAGHTGLVAGDLIAALPAAIRSLESLESLEE
;
A
#
# COMPACT_ATOMS: atom_id res chain seq x y z
N MET A 1 1.93 -12.89 5.75
CA MET A 1 1.55 -11.49 6.12
C MET A 1 2.53 -10.92 7.10
N ARG A 2 3.09 -9.76 6.84
CA ARG A 2 3.97 -9.06 7.78
C ARG A 2 3.12 -8.05 8.58
N PRO A 3 3.04 -8.19 9.93
CA PRO A 3 2.26 -7.27 10.76
C PRO A 3 2.84 -5.85 10.74
N VAL A 4 1.95 -4.86 10.79
CA VAL A 4 2.30 -3.45 10.91
C VAL A 4 1.65 -2.90 12.17
N LEU A 5 2.45 -2.43 13.11
CA LEU A 5 1.98 -1.86 14.37
C LEU A 5 2.38 -0.38 14.46
N THR A 6 1.43 0.45 14.85
CA THR A 6 1.71 1.84 15.19
C THR A 6 2.65 1.93 16.40
N PRO A 7 3.34 3.05 16.61
CA PRO A 7 4.15 3.25 17.81
C PRO A 7 3.40 3.02 19.13
N ALA A 8 2.11 3.34 19.18
CA ALA A 8 1.28 3.10 20.35
C ALA A 8 1.02 1.60 20.57
N GLU A 9 0.63 0.88 19.51
CA GLU A 9 0.40 -0.58 19.55
C GLU A 9 1.69 -1.34 19.87
N MET A 10 2.87 -0.91 19.35
CA MET A 10 4.16 -1.49 19.74
C MET A 10 4.44 -1.30 21.22
N GLY A 11 4.22 -0.08 21.77
CA GLY A 11 4.39 0.17 23.19
C GLY A 11 3.45 -0.65 24.08
N GLU A 12 2.27 -1.03 23.59
CA GLU A 12 1.36 -1.95 24.26
C GLU A 12 1.84 -3.41 24.18
N ALA A 13 2.37 -3.82 23.05
CA ALA A 13 2.97 -5.15 22.85
C ALA A 13 4.21 -5.34 23.76
N ASP A 14 5.06 -4.33 23.85
CA ASP A 14 6.22 -4.31 24.75
C ASP A 14 5.76 -4.50 26.20
N ARG A 15 4.79 -3.70 26.66
CA ARG A 15 4.26 -3.81 28.03
C ARG A 15 3.68 -5.20 28.31
N ARG A 16 2.86 -5.75 27.41
CA ARG A 16 2.32 -7.12 27.57
C ARG A 16 3.42 -8.15 27.73
N THR A 17 4.46 -8.06 26.93
CA THR A 17 5.59 -8.99 26.95
C THR A 17 6.39 -8.88 28.25
N ILE A 18 6.61 -7.66 28.73
CA ILE A 18 7.32 -7.40 29.99
C ILE A 18 6.48 -7.87 31.18
N ASP A 19 5.19 -7.58 31.22
CA ASP A 19 4.26 -7.98 32.26
C ASP A 19 4.09 -9.51 32.31
N ALA A 20 4.23 -10.19 31.18
CA ALA A 20 4.26 -11.66 31.08
C ALA A 20 5.58 -12.28 31.56
N GLY A 21 6.58 -11.46 31.94
CA GLY A 21 7.79 -11.91 32.61
C GLY A 21 9.06 -11.88 31.76
N THR A 22 9.05 -11.28 30.54
CA THR A 22 10.27 -11.08 29.79
C THR A 22 10.93 -9.75 30.19
N PRO A 23 12.15 -9.77 30.80
CA PRO A 23 12.82 -8.54 31.23
C PRO A 23 13.19 -7.63 30.05
N VAL A 24 13.15 -6.32 30.28
CA VAL A 24 13.49 -5.30 29.26
C VAL A 24 14.91 -5.47 28.72
N ASP A 25 15.86 -5.81 29.59
CA ASP A 25 17.26 -6.04 29.20
C ASP A 25 17.44 -7.26 28.30
N VAL A 26 16.57 -8.26 28.40
CA VAL A 26 16.56 -9.42 27.49
C VAL A 26 16.07 -9.00 26.10
N LEU A 27 15.01 -8.18 26.01
CA LEU A 27 14.51 -7.66 24.73
C LEU A 27 15.57 -6.77 24.08
N MET A 28 16.18 -5.86 24.84
CA MET A 28 17.26 -4.98 24.38
C MET A 28 18.48 -5.76 23.90
N GLU A 29 18.86 -6.83 24.61
CA GLU A 29 19.96 -7.70 24.19
C GLU A 29 19.68 -8.38 22.85
N ARG A 30 18.46 -8.88 22.64
CA ARG A 30 18.05 -9.49 21.37
C ARG A 30 18.03 -8.47 20.25
N ALA A 31 17.46 -7.29 20.49
CA ALA A 31 17.38 -6.18 19.53
C ALA A 31 18.78 -5.74 19.07
N GLY A 32 19.64 -5.37 20.00
CA GLY A 32 20.98 -4.91 19.69
C GLY A 32 21.84 -5.97 19.01
N ARG A 33 21.69 -7.26 19.37
CA ARG A 33 22.37 -8.36 18.65
C ARG A 33 21.88 -8.55 17.22
N ALA A 34 20.57 -8.39 16.97
CA ALA A 34 20.01 -8.43 15.61
C ALA A 34 20.60 -7.30 14.74
N VAL A 35 20.69 -6.08 15.30
CA VAL A 35 21.36 -4.95 14.62
C VAL A 35 22.84 -5.27 14.34
N ALA A 36 23.59 -5.74 15.33
CA ALA A 36 25.00 -6.09 15.15
C ALA A 36 25.20 -7.17 14.08
N TRP A 37 24.29 -8.15 14.02
CA TRP A 37 24.32 -9.21 13.00
C TRP A 37 24.09 -8.65 11.59
N ASN A 38 23.13 -7.74 11.42
CA ASN A 38 22.90 -7.05 10.16
C ASN A 38 24.14 -6.24 9.76
N VAL A 39 24.67 -5.39 10.64
CA VAL A 39 25.89 -4.61 10.38
C VAL A 39 27.07 -5.49 9.94
N ARG A 40 27.29 -6.63 10.62
CA ARG A 40 28.34 -7.59 10.26
C ARG A 40 28.13 -8.17 8.86
N ARG A 41 26.89 -8.52 8.52
CA ARG A 41 26.54 -9.07 7.20
C ARG A 41 26.83 -8.05 6.11
N GLU A 42 26.37 -6.82 6.31
CA GLU A 42 26.48 -5.73 5.33
C GLU A 42 27.95 -5.25 5.15
N MET A 43 28.77 -5.30 6.20
CA MET A 43 30.21 -5.05 6.09
C MET A 43 31.00 -6.20 5.39
N GLY A 44 30.36 -7.33 5.15
CA GLY A 44 31.05 -8.53 4.61
C GLY A 44 32.04 -9.16 5.58
N GLY A 45 31.86 -8.96 6.89
CA GLY A 45 32.70 -9.54 7.93
C GLY A 45 33.12 -8.54 9.00
N THR A 46 34.03 -8.95 9.90
CA THR A 46 34.42 -8.14 11.07
C THR A 46 35.92 -7.80 11.12
N TYR A 47 36.76 -8.62 10.49
CA TYR A 47 38.22 -8.46 10.58
C TYR A 47 38.71 -7.16 9.95
N GLY A 48 39.41 -6.34 10.78
CA GLY A 48 39.94 -5.04 10.36
C GLY A 48 38.93 -3.95 10.16
N ARG A 49 37.64 -4.22 10.38
CA ARG A 49 36.52 -3.29 10.16
C ARG A 49 36.36 -2.30 11.29
N ARG A 50 35.78 -1.15 10.96
CA ARG A 50 35.42 -0.05 11.87
C ARG A 50 33.95 0.29 11.70
N SER A 51 33.28 0.56 12.82
CA SER A 51 31.89 1.07 12.82
C SER A 51 31.79 2.27 13.73
N VAL A 52 30.92 3.21 13.35
CA VAL A 52 30.50 4.31 14.21
C VAL A 52 29.06 4.05 14.63
N VAL A 53 28.78 4.19 15.91
CA VAL A 53 27.43 4.07 16.47
C VAL A 53 27.07 5.37 17.18
N VAL A 54 25.96 5.99 16.80
CA VAL A 54 25.45 7.18 17.48
C VAL A 54 24.16 6.84 18.21
N CYS A 55 24.16 7.05 19.52
CA CYS A 55 23.08 6.65 20.42
C CYS A 55 22.33 7.84 20.99
N GLY A 56 20.99 7.75 21.04
CA GLY A 56 20.12 8.63 21.81
C GLY A 56 19.99 8.21 23.27
N LYS A 57 19.10 8.87 24.01
CA LYS A 57 18.86 8.64 25.44
C LYS A 57 17.93 7.46 25.75
N GLY A 58 17.09 7.04 24.79
CA GLY A 58 16.02 6.05 25.00
C GLY A 58 16.46 4.62 24.76
N ASN A 59 15.47 3.72 24.69
CA ASN A 59 15.69 2.30 24.40
C ASN A 59 16.45 2.09 23.09
N ASN A 60 16.15 2.89 22.05
CA ASN A 60 16.86 2.83 20.79
C ASN A 60 18.37 3.03 20.95
N GLY A 61 18.78 3.99 21.78
CA GLY A 61 20.20 4.19 22.15
C GLY A 61 20.76 3.01 22.93
N GLY A 62 19.96 2.37 23.82
CA GLY A 62 20.30 1.15 24.52
C GLY A 62 20.58 -0.01 23.56
N ASP A 63 19.73 -0.21 22.57
CA ASP A 63 19.91 -1.22 21.50
C ASP A 63 21.21 -0.96 20.73
N GLY A 64 21.50 0.32 20.43
CA GLY A 64 22.77 0.73 19.80
C GLY A 64 24.00 0.44 20.65
N LEU A 65 23.92 0.62 21.98
CA LEU A 65 25.02 0.27 22.90
C LEU A 65 25.26 -1.23 22.95
N VAL A 66 24.18 -2.04 22.96
CA VAL A 66 24.28 -3.50 22.88
C VAL A 66 24.91 -3.93 21.53
N ALA A 67 24.46 -3.30 20.44
CA ALA A 67 25.04 -3.58 19.10
C ALA A 67 26.54 -3.24 19.07
N ALA A 68 26.94 -2.09 19.62
CA ALA A 68 28.34 -1.69 19.71
C ALA A 68 29.19 -2.68 20.53
N ARG A 69 28.64 -3.19 21.65
CA ARG A 69 29.31 -4.23 22.45
C ARG A 69 29.46 -5.52 21.65
N ALA A 70 28.39 -6.01 21.03
CA ALA A 70 28.42 -7.24 20.24
C ALA A 70 29.42 -7.16 19.06
N LEU A 71 29.46 -6.03 18.37
CA LEU A 71 30.42 -5.81 17.29
C LEU A 71 31.87 -5.82 17.80
N ARG A 72 32.15 -5.23 18.99
CA ARG A 72 33.48 -5.30 19.64
C ARG A 72 33.85 -6.74 20.02
N GLU A 73 32.91 -7.52 20.58
CA GLU A 73 33.10 -8.93 20.88
C GLU A 73 33.51 -9.73 19.63
N TRP A 74 33.01 -9.33 18.46
CA TRP A 74 33.34 -9.95 17.17
C TRP A 74 34.59 -9.38 16.48
N GLY A 75 35.31 -8.46 17.16
CA GLY A 75 36.59 -7.93 16.67
C GLY A 75 36.49 -6.67 15.80
N VAL A 76 35.30 -6.03 15.70
CA VAL A 76 35.13 -4.73 15.04
C VAL A 76 35.65 -3.62 15.96
N ARG A 77 36.32 -2.63 15.41
CA ARG A 77 36.64 -1.38 16.13
C ARG A 77 35.43 -0.48 16.08
N VAL A 78 34.86 -0.14 17.25
CA VAL A 78 33.61 0.64 17.33
C VAL A 78 33.85 1.93 18.11
N ASP A 79 33.64 3.05 17.44
CA ASP A 79 33.54 4.37 18.05
C ASP A 79 32.06 4.65 18.38
N VAL A 80 31.77 4.99 19.64
CA VAL A 80 30.41 5.28 20.11
C VAL A 80 30.31 6.75 20.49
N PHE A 81 29.28 7.41 19.97
CA PHE A 81 28.90 8.77 20.34
C PHE A 81 27.51 8.76 20.93
N THR A 82 27.27 9.61 21.92
CA THR A 82 25.96 9.77 22.55
C THR A 82 25.49 11.22 22.40
N LEU A 83 24.22 11.41 22.11
CA LEU A 83 23.62 12.74 22.07
C LEU A 83 23.54 13.36 23.46
N GLU A 84 23.61 12.54 24.52
CA GLU A 84 23.62 13.01 25.90
C GLU A 84 25.00 13.63 26.22
N GLY A 85 25.00 14.91 26.58
CA GLY A 85 26.23 15.66 26.85
C GLY A 85 26.86 16.33 25.63
N GLY A 86 26.28 16.13 24.44
CA GLY A 86 26.73 16.70 23.17
C GLY A 86 27.73 15.78 22.43
N VAL A 87 27.77 15.94 21.12
CA VAL A 87 28.69 15.21 20.23
C VAL A 87 29.92 16.08 19.95
N ASP A 88 31.11 15.55 20.23
CA ASP A 88 32.33 16.15 19.67
C ASP A 88 32.33 15.96 18.15
N ARG A 89 31.85 16.97 17.43
CA ARG A 89 31.65 16.94 15.97
C ARG A 89 32.95 16.66 15.21
N GLN A 90 34.11 17.23 15.68
CA GLN A 90 35.38 17.00 15.00
C GLN A 90 35.85 15.56 15.16
N LEU A 91 35.69 14.98 16.35
CA LEU A 91 36.03 13.57 16.59
C LEU A 91 35.09 12.63 15.84
N CYS A 92 33.80 12.95 15.85
CA CYS A 92 32.77 12.17 15.13
C CYS A 92 33.03 12.18 13.62
N GLU A 93 33.27 13.34 13.01
CA GLU A 93 33.57 13.46 11.58
C GLU A 93 34.80 12.64 11.18
N ARG A 94 35.87 12.66 11.98
CA ARG A 94 37.08 11.86 11.74
C ARG A 94 36.80 10.36 11.85
N ALA A 95 35.89 9.96 12.75
CA ALA A 95 35.48 8.57 12.89
C ALA A 95 34.62 8.13 11.69
N LEU A 96 33.65 8.94 11.25
CA LEU A 96 32.78 8.69 10.09
C LEU A 96 33.61 8.49 8.81
N LEU A 97 34.60 9.35 8.54
CA LEU A 97 35.48 9.25 7.38
C LEU A 97 36.34 7.96 7.33
N ARG A 98 36.43 7.20 8.42
CA ARG A 98 37.17 5.96 8.53
C ARG A 98 36.30 4.74 8.77
N ALA A 99 35.00 4.94 8.88
CA ALA A 99 34.04 3.90 9.16
C ALA A 99 33.73 3.04 7.92
N ASP A 100 33.67 1.75 8.12
CA ASP A 100 33.15 0.77 7.13
C ASP A 100 31.64 0.61 7.27
N ALA A 101 31.02 1.05 8.40
CA ALA A 101 29.58 1.09 8.62
C ALA A 101 29.21 2.15 9.65
N PHE A 102 28.01 2.67 9.53
CA PHE A 102 27.38 3.54 10.51
C PHE A 102 26.13 2.88 11.09
N VAL A 103 25.89 3.07 12.39
CA VAL A 103 24.66 2.64 13.08
C VAL A 103 23.95 3.85 13.65
N ASP A 104 22.76 4.10 13.14
CA ASP A 104 21.84 5.11 13.65
C ASP A 104 20.98 4.50 14.77
N ALA A 105 21.30 4.86 16.00
CA ALA A 105 20.56 4.49 17.19
C ALA A 105 20.11 5.74 17.98
N MET A 106 19.90 6.88 17.27
CA MET A 106 19.55 8.12 17.94
C MET A 106 18.10 8.14 18.40
N PHE A 107 17.15 7.85 17.49
CA PHE A 107 15.72 7.87 17.77
C PHE A 107 15.00 6.67 17.14
N GLY A 108 14.03 6.10 17.83
CA GLY A 108 13.14 5.03 17.34
C GLY A 108 11.70 5.52 17.16
N THR A 109 10.72 4.60 17.29
CA THR A 109 9.28 4.82 17.06
C THR A 109 8.67 6.01 17.81
N GLY A 110 9.26 6.44 18.92
CA GLY A 110 8.78 7.57 19.72
C GLY A 110 9.06 8.96 19.13
N PHE A 111 9.87 9.07 18.09
CA PHE A 111 10.28 10.35 17.50
C PHE A 111 9.10 11.11 16.87
N ARG A 112 9.08 12.43 17.07
CA ARG A 112 8.11 13.37 16.48
C ARG A 112 8.80 14.71 16.17
N GLY A 113 8.37 15.36 15.10
CA GLY A 113 8.89 16.66 14.66
C GLY A 113 10.20 16.55 13.88
N ALA A 114 11.02 17.57 13.93
CA ALA A 114 12.29 17.68 13.22
C ALA A 114 13.49 17.35 14.13
N LEU A 115 14.55 16.79 13.55
CA LEU A 115 15.85 16.69 14.23
C LEU A 115 16.42 18.08 14.45
N ASP A 116 17.09 18.29 15.56
CA ASP A 116 17.81 19.53 15.88
C ASP A 116 19.21 19.27 16.42
N GLY A 117 19.99 20.35 16.59
CA GLY A 117 21.29 20.32 17.23
C GLY A 117 22.28 19.30 16.64
N ASP A 118 22.80 18.44 17.51
CA ASP A 118 23.76 17.41 17.12
C ASP A 118 23.13 16.27 16.34
N ALA A 119 21.86 15.96 16.59
CA ALA A 119 21.16 14.92 15.85
C ALA A 119 20.97 15.30 14.36
N ALA A 120 20.54 16.53 14.08
CA ALA A 120 20.44 17.02 12.70
C ALA A 120 21.81 17.08 12.01
N TRP A 121 22.85 17.51 12.75
CA TRP A 121 24.21 17.52 12.21
C TRP A 121 24.69 16.10 11.87
N VAL A 122 24.46 15.11 12.74
CA VAL A 122 24.84 13.70 12.48
C VAL A 122 24.10 13.18 11.26
N ALA A 123 22.78 13.41 11.15
CA ALA A 123 22.00 12.96 10.00
C ALA A 123 22.56 13.47 8.67
N GLY A 124 22.96 14.76 8.60
CA GLY A 124 23.62 15.31 7.40
C GLY A 124 25.06 14.84 7.20
N ALA A 125 25.77 14.42 8.25
CA ALA A 125 27.16 13.97 8.16
C ALA A 125 27.29 12.48 7.75
N VAL A 126 26.25 11.68 7.92
CA VAL A 126 26.25 10.23 7.64
C VAL A 126 26.52 9.91 6.17
N ASP A 127 26.10 10.77 5.25
CA ASP A 127 26.35 10.59 3.80
C ASP A 127 27.83 10.57 3.43
N ALA A 128 28.73 11.00 4.34
CA ALA A 128 30.17 10.90 4.16
C ALA A 128 30.72 9.46 4.39
N VAL A 129 29.96 8.55 4.98
CA VAL A 129 30.33 7.15 5.19
C VAL A 129 30.15 6.40 3.89
N LEU A 130 31.24 5.75 3.41
CA LEU A 130 31.20 4.98 2.18
C LEU A 130 30.55 3.57 2.35
N GLY A 131 30.36 3.16 3.59
CA GLY A 131 29.77 1.85 3.94
C GLY A 131 28.28 1.94 4.24
N PRO A 132 27.66 0.80 4.61
CA PRO A 132 26.24 0.76 4.95
C PRO A 132 25.91 1.63 6.17
N CYS A 133 24.75 2.31 6.08
CA CYS A 133 24.08 2.95 7.18
C CYS A 133 22.96 2.03 7.66
N VAL A 134 23.03 1.54 8.88
CA VAL A 134 22.04 0.65 9.50
C VAL A 134 21.26 1.42 10.56
N ALA A 135 19.97 1.63 10.33
CA ALA A 135 19.09 2.25 11.33
C ALA A 135 18.51 1.21 12.29
N VAL A 136 18.48 1.59 13.56
CA VAL A 136 17.87 0.81 14.64
C VAL A 136 16.40 1.20 14.74
N ASP A 137 15.51 0.24 14.50
CA ASP A 137 14.06 0.35 14.56
C ASP A 137 13.44 1.23 13.46
N ILE A 138 13.78 2.51 13.39
CA ILE A 138 13.35 3.49 12.39
C ILE A 138 14.49 4.48 12.14
N PRO A 139 14.75 4.92 10.90
CA PRO A 139 15.73 5.97 10.65
C PRO A 139 15.40 7.25 11.43
N SER A 140 16.38 7.80 12.11
CA SER A 140 16.20 9.00 12.90
C SER A 140 15.76 10.19 12.04
N GLY A 141 14.73 10.90 12.47
CA GLY A 141 14.06 11.96 11.72
C GLY A 141 12.76 11.51 11.03
N VAL A 142 12.51 10.20 10.90
CA VAL A 142 11.27 9.64 10.35
C VAL A 142 10.22 9.49 11.44
N ASN A 143 9.01 9.96 11.18
CA ASN A 143 7.87 9.75 12.07
C ASN A 143 7.34 8.33 11.94
N GLY A 144 7.40 7.54 13.02
CA GLY A 144 7.01 6.13 13.03
C GLY A 144 5.53 5.86 12.74
N GLN A 145 4.63 6.84 12.99
CA GLN A 145 3.20 6.71 12.74
C GLN A 145 2.82 6.99 11.28
N THR A 146 3.50 7.92 10.62
CA THR A 146 3.05 8.50 9.35
C THR A 146 4.06 8.38 8.21
N GLY A 147 5.34 8.14 8.53
CA GLY A 147 6.43 8.24 7.57
C GLY A 147 6.81 9.68 7.22
N ALA A 148 6.21 10.68 7.85
CA ALA A 148 6.56 12.07 7.60
C ALA A 148 8.00 12.39 8.05
N VAL A 149 8.64 13.29 7.32
CA VAL A 149 9.97 13.82 7.59
C VAL A 149 9.87 15.34 7.59
N ASP A 150 10.07 15.95 8.77
CA ASP A 150 9.91 17.39 8.99
C ASP A 150 11.26 18.12 9.05
N GLY A 151 12.20 17.78 8.20
CA GLY A 151 13.56 18.35 8.18
C GLY A 151 14.60 17.32 7.78
N GLU A 152 15.77 17.35 8.42
CA GLU A 152 16.81 16.35 8.20
C GLU A 152 16.37 14.97 8.74
N ALA A 153 16.72 13.90 8.04
CA ALA A 153 16.55 12.53 8.49
C ALA A 153 17.69 11.66 7.96
N VAL A 154 18.02 10.61 8.68
CA VAL A 154 19.03 9.64 8.24
C VAL A 154 18.52 8.87 7.02
N HIS A 155 19.36 8.77 5.99
CA HIS A 155 19.16 7.84 4.88
C HIS A 155 19.87 6.53 5.18
N ALA A 156 19.11 5.55 5.67
CA ALA A 156 19.63 4.22 5.93
C ALA A 156 19.69 3.40 4.63
N SER A 157 20.74 2.58 4.46
CA SER A 157 20.74 1.52 3.46
C SER A 157 19.97 0.30 3.93
N HIS A 158 19.95 0.09 5.27
CA HIS A 158 19.21 -0.98 5.93
C HIS A 158 18.57 -0.48 7.22
N THR A 159 17.38 -0.98 7.52
CA THR A 159 16.72 -0.74 8.82
C THR A 159 16.40 -2.08 9.47
N VAL A 160 16.87 -2.29 10.71
CA VAL A 160 16.49 -3.45 11.51
C VAL A 160 15.40 -3.01 12.47
N THR A 161 14.18 -3.41 12.18
CA THR A 161 13.01 -3.11 13.02
C THR A 161 12.58 -4.36 13.80
N PHE A 162 11.88 -4.19 14.92
CA PHE A 162 11.67 -5.29 15.86
C PHE A 162 10.22 -5.79 15.83
N SER A 163 10.09 -7.10 15.65
CA SER A 163 8.88 -7.93 15.71
C SER A 163 7.76 -7.57 14.73
N ALA A 164 7.58 -6.30 14.38
CA ALA A 164 6.60 -5.84 13.40
C ALA A 164 7.13 -4.66 12.59
N LEU A 165 6.60 -4.45 11.38
CA LEU A 165 6.78 -3.22 10.63
C LEU A 165 6.09 -2.05 11.36
N LYS A 166 6.53 -0.84 11.07
CA LYS A 166 5.87 0.40 11.51
C LYS A 166 5.36 1.16 10.28
N PRO A 167 4.24 1.91 10.39
CA PRO A 167 3.73 2.71 9.27
C PRO A 167 4.81 3.61 8.66
N GLY A 168 5.70 4.17 9.48
CA GLY A 168 6.81 5.01 9.04
C GLY A 168 7.82 4.34 8.11
N LEU A 169 7.89 3.01 8.11
CA LEU A 169 8.78 2.22 7.24
C LEU A 169 8.14 1.83 5.90
N VAL A 170 6.82 2.01 5.77
CA VAL A 170 6.06 1.60 4.58
C VAL A 170 5.43 2.78 3.83
N PHE A 171 5.25 3.93 4.49
CA PHE A 171 4.74 5.15 3.85
C PHE A 171 5.87 6.12 3.47
N GLN A 172 5.71 6.76 2.31
CA GLN A 172 6.62 7.81 1.86
C GLN A 172 6.38 9.12 2.64
N PRO A 173 7.44 9.93 2.89
CA PRO A 173 8.85 9.74 2.47
C PRO A 173 9.65 8.77 3.32
N GLY A 174 9.17 8.36 4.50
CA GLY A 174 9.90 7.52 5.45
C GLY A 174 10.41 6.19 4.88
N ALA A 175 9.61 5.52 4.05
CA ALA A 175 10.04 4.30 3.34
C ALA A 175 11.27 4.55 2.44
N GLY A 176 11.39 5.75 1.85
CA GLY A 176 12.57 6.15 1.07
C GLY A 176 13.83 6.33 1.91
N HIS A 177 13.70 6.58 3.21
CA HIS A 177 14.80 6.70 4.16
C HIS A 177 15.19 5.36 4.81
N ALA A 178 14.33 4.33 4.73
CA ALA A 178 14.50 3.09 5.46
C ALA A 178 15.47 2.10 4.80
N GLY A 179 15.69 2.22 3.50
CA GLY A 179 16.45 1.22 2.75
C GLY A 179 15.80 -0.16 2.78
N GLU A 180 16.59 -1.20 2.83
CA GLU A 180 16.09 -2.58 3.02
C GLU A 180 15.66 -2.80 4.47
N VAL A 181 14.39 -3.18 4.68
CA VAL A 181 13.82 -3.34 6.03
C VAL A 181 13.80 -4.81 6.43
N GLU A 182 14.59 -5.14 7.46
CA GLU A 182 14.59 -6.44 8.13
C GLU A 182 13.74 -6.38 9.40
N VAL A 183 12.77 -7.29 9.54
CA VAL A 183 12.00 -7.45 10.78
C VAL A 183 12.65 -8.55 11.62
N ALA A 184 13.33 -8.16 12.69
CA ALA A 184 13.95 -9.08 13.63
C ALA A 184 12.95 -9.51 14.70
N ASP A 185 12.68 -10.81 14.82
CA ASP A 185 11.91 -11.34 15.94
C ASP A 185 12.76 -11.30 17.23
N ILE A 186 12.34 -10.49 18.17
CA ILE A 186 12.96 -10.37 19.51
C ILE A 186 12.11 -10.99 20.61
N GLY A 187 10.98 -11.62 20.26
CA GLY A 187 10.08 -12.32 21.18
C GLY A 187 9.04 -11.42 21.84
N ILE A 188 8.57 -10.39 21.13
CA ILE A 188 7.45 -9.54 21.56
C ILE A 188 6.13 -10.21 21.20
N ASP A 189 5.21 -10.30 22.15
CA ASP A 189 3.84 -10.72 21.92
C ASP A 189 3.03 -9.61 21.23
N LEU A 190 2.80 -9.76 19.92
CA LEU A 190 2.08 -8.78 19.12
C LEU A 190 0.56 -8.82 19.34
N GLY A 191 0.03 -9.88 20.00
CA GLY A 191 -1.42 -10.11 20.07
C GLY A 191 -2.02 -10.39 18.68
N ASP A 192 -3.17 -9.76 18.38
CA ASP A 192 -3.88 -9.93 17.11
C ASP A 192 -3.73 -8.66 16.24
N PRO A 193 -2.68 -8.53 15.43
CA PRO A 193 -2.49 -7.38 14.57
C PRO A 193 -3.62 -7.25 13.52
N THR A 194 -4.13 -6.05 13.36
CA THR A 194 -5.21 -5.76 12.40
C THR A 194 -4.73 -5.06 11.14
N VAL A 195 -3.44 -4.68 11.09
CA VAL A 195 -2.81 -4.07 9.92
C VAL A 195 -1.63 -4.93 9.50
N PHE A 196 -1.48 -5.13 8.19
CA PHE A 196 -0.40 -5.94 7.65
C PHE A 196 -0.01 -5.51 6.23
N VAL A 197 1.22 -5.87 5.85
CA VAL A 197 1.65 -5.91 4.45
C VAL A 197 1.43 -7.35 3.98
N PRO A 198 0.51 -7.58 3.02
CA PRO A 198 0.28 -8.92 2.49
C PRO A 198 1.47 -9.36 1.63
N GLU A 199 1.80 -10.62 1.70
CA GLU A 199 2.80 -11.27 0.87
C GLU A 199 2.11 -12.10 -0.23
N LEU A 200 2.89 -12.53 -1.20
CA LEU A 200 2.38 -13.25 -2.36
C LEU A 200 1.49 -14.46 -1.98
N LEU A 201 1.98 -15.29 -1.04
CA LEU A 201 1.26 -16.48 -0.58
C LEU A 201 -0.08 -16.14 0.08
N ASP A 202 -0.12 -15.08 0.87
CA ASP A 202 -1.35 -14.65 1.54
C ASP A 202 -2.45 -14.31 0.54
N LEU A 203 -2.07 -13.56 -0.51
CA LEU A 203 -3.00 -13.14 -1.55
C LEU A 203 -3.42 -14.31 -2.46
N ALA A 204 -2.48 -15.22 -2.73
CA ALA A 204 -2.76 -16.42 -3.53
C ALA A 204 -3.83 -17.30 -2.87
N LEU A 205 -3.75 -17.49 -1.56
CA LEU A 205 -4.70 -18.32 -0.79
C LEU A 205 -6.12 -17.73 -0.74
N GLU A 206 -6.26 -16.41 -0.90
CA GLU A 206 -7.54 -15.70 -0.82
C GLU A 206 -8.22 -15.52 -2.19
N LEU A 207 -7.53 -15.86 -3.28
CA LEU A 207 -8.09 -15.77 -4.63
C LEU A 207 -8.68 -17.13 -5.05
N PRO A 208 -10.00 -17.20 -5.31
CA PRO A 208 -10.62 -18.46 -5.75
C PRO A 208 -10.05 -18.96 -7.07
N GLU A 209 -9.70 -20.23 -7.14
CA GLU A 209 -9.36 -20.88 -8.39
C GLU A 209 -10.57 -21.01 -9.32
N ARG A 210 -10.32 -21.04 -10.62
CA ARG A 210 -11.37 -21.33 -11.57
C ARG A 210 -11.70 -22.82 -11.54
N ALA A 211 -12.98 -23.17 -11.25
CA ALA A 211 -13.42 -24.55 -11.22
C ALA A 211 -13.21 -25.25 -12.59
N PRO A 212 -12.88 -26.56 -12.61
CA PRO A 212 -12.65 -27.29 -13.88
C PRO A 212 -13.84 -27.30 -14.82
N ASP A 213 -15.05 -27.19 -14.28
CA ASP A 213 -16.33 -27.14 -15.02
C ASP A 213 -16.86 -25.74 -15.24
N ALA A 214 -16.02 -24.73 -15.02
CA ALA A 214 -16.41 -23.33 -15.12
C ALA A 214 -16.86 -22.96 -16.54
N HIS A 215 -17.94 -22.23 -16.62
CA HIS A 215 -18.38 -21.56 -17.85
C HIS A 215 -18.38 -20.03 -17.67
N LYS A 216 -18.31 -19.29 -18.78
CA LYS A 216 -18.09 -17.85 -18.80
C LYS A 216 -19.01 -17.01 -17.90
N TRP A 217 -20.25 -17.44 -17.64
CA TRP A 217 -21.19 -16.71 -16.81
C TRP A 217 -20.98 -16.88 -15.30
N LEU A 218 -20.15 -17.85 -14.88
CA LEU A 218 -19.83 -18.02 -13.46
C LEU A 218 -18.95 -16.88 -12.92
N SER A 219 -18.26 -16.15 -13.81
CA SER A 219 -17.42 -15.01 -13.46
C SER A 219 -17.69 -13.83 -14.40
N GLY A 220 -18.96 -13.49 -14.62
CA GLY A 220 -19.35 -12.34 -15.44
C GLY A 220 -19.14 -11.00 -14.75
N ALA A 221 -18.63 -9.99 -15.46
CA ALA A 221 -18.52 -8.63 -15.00
C ALA A 221 -19.28 -7.66 -15.93
N LEU A 222 -19.98 -6.68 -15.33
CA LEU A 222 -20.61 -5.57 -16.05
C LEU A 222 -19.86 -4.28 -15.72
N VAL A 223 -19.31 -3.64 -16.72
CA VAL A 223 -18.64 -2.35 -16.63
C VAL A 223 -19.60 -1.27 -17.12
N VAL A 224 -19.72 -0.16 -16.40
CA VAL A 224 -20.49 1.02 -16.80
C VAL A 224 -19.57 2.23 -16.72
N GLY A 225 -19.23 2.79 -17.87
CA GLY A 225 -18.27 3.89 -17.95
C GLY A 225 -18.30 4.56 -19.33
N GLY A 226 -17.46 5.57 -19.48
CA GLY A 226 -17.31 6.31 -20.70
C GLY A 226 -18.33 7.40 -20.92
N SER A 227 -17.98 8.34 -21.77
CA SER A 227 -18.81 9.44 -22.28
C SER A 227 -18.24 9.91 -23.60
N GLY A 228 -18.83 10.94 -24.22
CA GLY A 228 -18.30 11.54 -25.44
C GLY A 228 -16.82 11.93 -25.28
N GLY A 229 -15.92 11.24 -25.98
CA GLY A 229 -14.46 11.48 -25.91
C GLY A 229 -13.70 10.70 -24.82
N MET A 230 -14.36 10.01 -23.87
CA MET A 230 -13.71 9.23 -22.78
C MET A 230 -14.02 7.73 -22.87
N THR A 231 -13.95 7.15 -24.05
CA THR A 231 -14.25 5.72 -24.28
C THR A 231 -13.07 4.79 -23.95
N GLY A 232 -11.88 5.33 -23.73
CA GLY A 232 -10.68 4.57 -23.35
C GLY A 232 -10.78 3.98 -21.94
N ALA A 233 -11.29 4.75 -20.97
CA ALA A 233 -11.38 4.32 -19.57
C ALA A 233 -12.17 3.02 -19.40
N PRO A 234 -13.44 2.89 -19.84
CA PRO A 234 -14.18 1.64 -19.71
C PRO A 234 -13.57 0.49 -20.52
N SER A 235 -12.83 0.78 -21.59
CA SER A 235 -12.07 -0.23 -22.33
C SER A 235 -10.94 -0.81 -21.47
N PHE A 236 -10.14 0.04 -20.82
CA PHE A 236 -9.09 -0.43 -19.90
C PHE A 236 -9.65 -1.28 -18.75
N VAL A 237 -10.72 -0.82 -18.10
CA VAL A 237 -11.43 -1.61 -17.07
C VAL A 237 -11.83 -2.99 -17.60
N SER A 238 -12.47 -3.01 -18.76
CA SER A 238 -13.02 -4.24 -19.35
C SER A 238 -11.94 -5.25 -19.71
N HIS A 239 -10.85 -4.81 -20.36
CA HIS A 239 -9.73 -5.68 -20.70
C HIS A 239 -8.97 -6.16 -19.46
N ALA A 240 -8.76 -5.30 -18.48
CA ALA A 240 -8.14 -5.68 -17.22
C ALA A 240 -8.98 -6.72 -16.46
N ALA A 241 -10.31 -6.55 -16.41
CA ALA A 241 -11.21 -7.53 -15.79
C ALA A 241 -11.15 -8.90 -16.51
N MET A 242 -11.11 -8.92 -17.85
CA MET A 242 -10.91 -10.15 -18.63
C MET A 242 -9.59 -10.84 -18.25
N ARG A 243 -8.48 -10.07 -18.20
CA ARG A 243 -7.16 -10.61 -17.83
C ARG A 243 -7.10 -11.10 -16.38
N ALA A 244 -7.85 -10.46 -15.47
CA ALA A 244 -7.94 -10.85 -14.06
C ALA A 244 -8.90 -12.03 -13.80
N GLY A 245 -9.52 -12.60 -14.85
CA GLY A 245 -10.26 -13.85 -14.76
C GLY A 245 -11.77 -13.73 -14.90
N ALA A 246 -12.32 -12.56 -15.27
CA ALA A 246 -13.71 -12.48 -15.70
C ALA A 246 -13.92 -13.37 -16.94
N GLY A 247 -14.93 -14.25 -16.91
CA GLY A 247 -15.23 -15.15 -18.01
C GLY A 247 -15.99 -14.50 -19.17
N ILE A 248 -16.70 -13.42 -18.88
CA ILE A 248 -17.40 -12.57 -19.85
C ILE A 248 -17.48 -11.14 -19.28
N VAL A 249 -17.23 -10.16 -20.11
CA VAL A 249 -17.38 -8.75 -19.75
C VAL A 249 -18.36 -8.08 -20.71
N TRP A 250 -19.37 -7.42 -20.14
CA TRP A 250 -20.17 -6.43 -20.85
C TRP A 250 -19.69 -5.04 -20.46
N CYS A 251 -19.48 -4.18 -21.45
CA CYS A 251 -19.11 -2.78 -21.29
C CYS A 251 -20.30 -1.92 -21.75
N GLY A 252 -21.03 -1.36 -20.79
CA GLY A 252 -22.10 -0.41 -21.01
C GLY A 252 -21.56 1.01 -21.12
N VAL A 253 -21.79 1.67 -22.26
CA VAL A 253 -21.34 3.03 -22.52
C VAL A 253 -22.52 3.90 -23.04
N PRO A 254 -22.56 5.21 -22.76
CA PRO A 254 -23.66 6.06 -23.19
C PRO A 254 -23.61 6.29 -24.70
N GLY A 255 -24.70 5.90 -25.40
CA GLY A 255 -24.90 6.12 -26.83
C GLY A 255 -24.16 5.17 -27.76
N ASP A 256 -24.66 5.03 -28.98
CA ASP A 256 -24.15 4.08 -29.98
C ASP A 256 -22.72 4.42 -30.47
N GLU A 257 -22.40 5.69 -30.63
CA GLU A 257 -21.07 6.11 -31.10
C GLU A 257 -19.99 5.78 -30.07
N ALA A 258 -20.24 6.03 -28.77
CA ALA A 258 -19.33 5.67 -27.70
C ALA A 258 -19.20 4.15 -27.58
N ALA A 259 -20.30 3.42 -27.73
CA ALA A 259 -20.31 1.96 -27.75
C ALA A 259 -19.43 1.38 -28.88
N ALA A 260 -19.54 1.94 -30.07
CA ALA A 260 -18.74 1.50 -31.21
C ALA A 260 -17.23 1.75 -30.99
N ARG A 261 -16.87 2.86 -30.35
CA ARG A 261 -15.47 3.21 -30.07
C ARG A 261 -14.85 2.38 -28.92
N ALA A 262 -15.65 2.00 -27.93
CA ALA A 262 -15.20 1.20 -26.80
C ALA A 262 -15.09 -0.31 -27.13
N SER A 263 -15.48 -0.72 -28.31
CA SER A 263 -15.49 -2.12 -28.75
C SER A 263 -14.09 -2.71 -28.80
N GLY A 264 -13.92 -3.86 -28.17
CA GLY A 264 -12.76 -4.76 -28.30
C GLY A 264 -13.21 -6.11 -28.83
N THR A 265 -12.29 -7.00 -29.16
CA THR A 265 -12.59 -8.30 -29.71
C THR A 265 -13.25 -9.26 -28.69
N GLU A 266 -12.83 -9.20 -27.42
CA GLU A 266 -13.29 -10.07 -26.34
C GLU A 266 -14.41 -9.46 -25.49
N VAL A 267 -14.58 -8.12 -25.53
CA VAL A 267 -15.54 -7.38 -24.72
C VAL A 267 -16.84 -7.14 -25.47
N ILE A 268 -17.97 -7.43 -24.84
CA ILE A 268 -19.30 -7.18 -25.43
C ILE A 268 -19.73 -5.77 -25.06
N THR A 269 -19.71 -4.87 -26.03
CA THR A 269 -20.14 -3.49 -25.82
C THR A 269 -21.66 -3.34 -25.94
N LYS A 270 -22.25 -2.54 -25.06
CA LYS A 270 -23.69 -2.22 -25.02
C LYS A 270 -23.88 -0.71 -24.96
N ALA A 271 -24.65 -0.19 -25.91
CA ALA A 271 -25.11 1.18 -25.82
C ALA A 271 -26.13 1.31 -24.68
N LEU A 272 -25.97 2.32 -23.85
CA LEU A 272 -26.89 2.73 -22.81
C LEU A 272 -27.56 4.04 -23.16
N PRO A 273 -28.75 4.35 -22.63
CA PRO A 273 -29.40 5.64 -22.78
C PRO A 273 -28.44 6.80 -22.47
N ALA A 274 -28.39 7.77 -23.39
CA ALA A 274 -27.51 8.92 -23.33
C ALA A 274 -28.26 10.22 -23.48
N THR A 275 -27.74 11.28 -22.87
CA THR A 275 -28.18 12.65 -23.11
C THR A 275 -27.79 13.11 -24.53
N ALA A 276 -28.32 14.24 -24.98
CA ALA A 276 -27.96 14.82 -26.29
C ALA A 276 -26.45 15.10 -26.41
N ASP A 277 -25.76 15.37 -25.30
CA ASP A 277 -24.33 15.64 -25.25
C ASP A 277 -23.48 14.37 -25.03
N GLY A 278 -24.10 13.18 -25.07
CA GLY A 278 -23.42 11.90 -24.97
C GLY A 278 -23.01 11.50 -23.54
N ALA A 279 -23.59 12.11 -22.51
CA ALA A 279 -23.44 11.68 -21.12
C ALA A 279 -24.46 10.56 -20.76
N LEU A 280 -24.19 9.79 -19.73
CA LEU A 280 -25.11 8.74 -19.26
C LEU A 280 -26.41 9.37 -18.76
N ASP A 281 -27.55 8.91 -19.28
CA ASP A 281 -28.87 9.43 -18.89
C ASP A 281 -29.54 8.60 -17.78
N GLU A 282 -30.42 9.19 -16.98
CA GLU A 282 -31.12 8.55 -15.87
C GLU A 282 -31.78 7.20 -16.24
N PRO A 283 -32.44 7.01 -17.42
CA PRO A 283 -33.01 5.73 -17.78
C PRO A 283 -32.01 4.58 -17.87
N ALA A 284 -30.71 4.88 -18.08
CA ALA A 284 -29.65 3.90 -18.11
C ALA A 284 -29.57 3.09 -16.80
N ALA A 285 -29.87 3.71 -15.66
CA ALA A 285 -29.88 3.00 -14.38
C ALA A 285 -30.81 1.77 -14.39
N SER A 286 -32.01 1.90 -14.97
CA SER A 286 -32.95 0.80 -15.06
C SER A 286 -32.45 -0.35 -15.96
N GLU A 287 -31.74 -0.03 -17.05
CA GLU A 287 -31.16 -1.05 -17.93
C GLU A 287 -29.98 -1.77 -17.27
N VAL A 288 -29.11 -1.02 -16.59
CA VAL A 288 -27.98 -1.56 -15.83
C VAL A 288 -28.48 -2.49 -14.71
N LEU A 289 -29.42 -2.05 -13.91
CA LEU A 289 -30.00 -2.84 -12.81
C LEU A 289 -30.67 -4.12 -13.31
N LYS A 290 -31.45 -4.03 -14.38
CA LYS A 290 -32.05 -5.22 -15.03
C LYS A 290 -30.99 -6.21 -15.54
N ALA A 291 -29.85 -5.73 -16.00
CA ALA A 291 -28.77 -6.60 -16.48
C ALA A 291 -27.95 -7.17 -15.32
N ALA A 292 -27.83 -6.46 -14.20
CA ALA A 292 -26.91 -6.77 -13.09
C ALA A 292 -27.08 -8.16 -12.50
N ASP A 293 -28.30 -8.67 -12.40
CA ASP A 293 -28.59 -10.05 -11.88
C ASP A 293 -27.87 -11.17 -12.63
N ARG A 294 -27.40 -10.92 -13.85
CA ARG A 294 -26.70 -11.89 -14.69
C ARG A 294 -25.18 -11.90 -14.43
N PHE A 295 -24.69 -10.94 -13.68
CA PHE A 295 -23.26 -10.74 -13.45
C PHE A 295 -22.91 -10.98 -11.97
N ARG A 296 -21.63 -11.19 -11.72
CA ARG A 296 -21.08 -11.37 -10.37
C ARG A 296 -20.57 -10.07 -9.76
N VAL A 297 -20.30 -9.09 -10.61
CA VAL A 297 -19.76 -7.79 -10.18
C VAL A 297 -20.19 -6.70 -11.15
N LEU A 298 -20.31 -5.50 -10.63
CA LEU A 298 -20.47 -4.26 -11.38
C LEU A 298 -19.27 -3.35 -11.14
N VAL A 299 -18.71 -2.74 -12.19
CA VAL A 299 -17.67 -1.70 -12.09
C VAL A 299 -18.24 -0.44 -12.70
N VAL A 300 -18.34 0.64 -11.91
CA VAL A 300 -19.01 1.88 -12.33
C VAL A 300 -18.10 3.07 -12.11
N GLY A 301 -18.05 3.96 -13.09
CA GLY A 301 -17.48 5.29 -12.90
C GLY A 301 -16.46 5.76 -13.93
N PRO A 302 -15.47 4.94 -14.35
CA PRO A 302 -14.41 5.40 -15.23
C PRO A 302 -14.93 6.12 -16.49
N GLY A 303 -14.60 7.43 -16.60
CA GLY A 303 -14.91 8.22 -17.77
C GLY A 303 -16.38 8.62 -17.96
N LEU A 304 -17.24 8.53 -16.94
CA LEU A 304 -18.68 8.91 -17.04
C LEU A 304 -18.91 10.42 -17.15
N GLY A 305 -17.96 11.22 -16.70
CA GLY A 305 -18.13 12.68 -16.62
C GLY A 305 -18.95 13.12 -15.40
N ARG A 306 -19.24 14.42 -15.33
CA ARG A 306 -19.86 15.07 -14.16
C ARG A 306 -21.22 15.71 -14.44
N ASP A 307 -21.98 15.14 -15.38
CA ASP A 307 -23.34 15.58 -15.67
C ASP A 307 -24.30 15.19 -14.53
N ASP A 308 -25.26 16.06 -14.17
CA ASP A 308 -26.20 15.84 -13.06
C ASP A 308 -27.09 14.61 -13.28
N ARG A 309 -27.49 14.34 -14.53
CA ARG A 309 -28.30 13.16 -14.89
C ARG A 309 -27.48 11.89 -14.77
N THR A 310 -26.20 11.94 -15.15
CA THR A 310 -25.22 10.86 -14.92
C THR A 310 -25.07 10.59 -13.42
N ALA A 311 -24.92 11.65 -12.62
CA ALA A 311 -24.80 11.51 -11.17
C ALA A 311 -26.07 10.89 -10.55
N ALA A 312 -27.26 11.27 -11.01
CA ALA A 312 -28.52 10.67 -10.58
C ALA A 312 -28.61 9.18 -10.94
N ALA A 313 -28.25 8.82 -12.17
CA ALA A 313 -28.19 7.42 -12.62
C ALA A 313 -27.22 6.60 -11.78
N VAL A 314 -26.00 7.11 -11.53
CA VAL A 314 -24.99 6.43 -10.72
C VAL A 314 -25.45 6.24 -9.28
N ARG A 315 -25.97 7.26 -8.61
CA ARG A 315 -26.50 7.14 -7.23
C ARG A 315 -27.59 6.07 -7.12
N ARG A 316 -28.47 5.98 -8.11
CA ARG A 316 -29.50 4.95 -8.18
C ARG A 316 -28.91 3.56 -8.39
N ILE A 317 -27.95 3.40 -9.31
CA ILE A 317 -27.23 2.13 -9.53
C ILE A 317 -26.53 1.70 -8.23
N VAL A 318 -25.83 2.62 -7.57
CA VAL A 318 -25.14 2.34 -6.31
C VAL A 318 -26.11 1.84 -5.26
N ALA A 319 -27.25 2.49 -5.07
CA ALA A 319 -28.24 2.13 -4.03
C ALA A 319 -28.91 0.78 -4.29
N GLU A 320 -29.23 0.47 -5.56
CA GLU A 320 -30.13 -0.64 -5.93
C GLU A 320 -29.42 -1.88 -6.51
N ALA A 321 -28.13 -1.79 -6.91
CA ALA A 321 -27.45 -2.92 -7.54
C ALA A 321 -27.32 -4.12 -6.56
N PRO A 322 -27.77 -5.35 -6.95
CA PRO A 322 -27.82 -6.49 -6.05
C PRO A 322 -26.50 -7.27 -5.96
N VAL A 323 -25.50 -6.87 -6.72
CA VAL A 323 -24.20 -7.57 -6.83
C VAL A 323 -23.06 -6.71 -6.25
N PRO A 324 -21.91 -7.30 -5.93
CA PRO A 324 -20.70 -6.54 -5.56
C PRO A 324 -20.40 -5.41 -6.54
N LEU A 325 -19.92 -4.28 -6.02
CA LEU A 325 -19.66 -3.06 -6.80
C LEU A 325 -18.22 -2.58 -6.58
N VAL A 326 -17.53 -2.26 -7.68
CA VAL A 326 -16.35 -1.38 -7.67
C VAL A 326 -16.79 -0.01 -8.13
N LEU A 327 -16.56 1.01 -7.31
CA LEU A 327 -16.90 2.40 -7.62
C LEU A 327 -15.61 3.22 -7.70
N ASP A 328 -15.34 3.82 -8.86
CA ASP A 328 -14.10 4.56 -9.13
C ASP A 328 -14.39 5.87 -9.88
N ALA A 329 -13.44 6.77 -9.86
CA ALA A 329 -13.39 7.99 -10.67
C ALA A 329 -14.70 8.81 -10.59
N ASP A 330 -15.37 9.08 -11.73
CA ASP A 330 -16.60 9.85 -11.76
C ASP A 330 -17.77 9.18 -11.04
N GLY A 331 -17.71 7.86 -10.82
CA GLY A 331 -18.65 7.15 -9.97
C GLY A 331 -18.55 7.58 -8.50
N LEU A 332 -17.35 7.82 -8.01
CA LEU A 332 -17.11 8.37 -6.67
C LEU A 332 -17.57 9.83 -6.60
N ASN A 333 -17.24 10.62 -7.62
CA ASN A 333 -17.65 12.03 -7.71
C ASN A 333 -19.17 12.18 -7.72
N ALA A 334 -19.90 11.23 -8.34
CA ALA A 334 -21.36 11.26 -8.42
C ALA A 334 -22.06 11.18 -7.06
N LEU A 335 -21.40 10.66 -6.02
CA LEU A 335 -21.93 10.61 -4.66
C LEU A 335 -21.96 12.00 -3.97
N ASP A 336 -21.10 12.92 -4.39
CA ASP A 336 -20.99 14.29 -3.88
C ASP A 336 -21.00 14.38 -2.33
N GLY A 337 -20.25 13.46 -1.69
CA GLY A 337 -20.14 13.34 -0.23
C GLY A 337 -21.34 12.67 0.46
N ASP A 338 -22.41 12.33 -0.25
CA ASP A 338 -23.51 11.54 0.29
C ASP A 338 -23.18 10.04 0.25
N LEU A 339 -22.86 9.48 1.40
CA LEU A 339 -22.58 8.04 1.57
C LEU A 339 -23.85 7.22 1.85
N GLY A 340 -25.03 7.83 1.85
CA GLY A 340 -26.32 7.16 2.06
C GLY A 340 -26.57 6.02 1.09
N PRO A 341 -26.41 6.21 -0.23
CA PRO A 341 -26.58 5.15 -1.22
C PRO A 341 -25.69 3.92 -0.98
N LEU A 342 -24.46 4.11 -0.50
CA LEU A 342 -23.54 3.00 -0.16
C LEU A 342 -24.05 2.20 1.04
N ARG A 343 -24.53 2.87 2.09
CA ARG A 343 -25.02 2.22 3.30
C ARG A 343 -26.39 1.55 3.13
N ALA A 344 -27.16 1.99 2.16
CA ALA A 344 -28.49 1.44 1.90
C ALA A 344 -28.44 0.08 1.17
N ARG A 345 -27.35 -0.24 0.49
CA ARG A 345 -27.25 -1.46 -0.29
C ARG A 345 -26.89 -2.68 0.55
N GLY A 346 -27.41 -3.85 0.15
CA GLY A 346 -27.14 -5.14 0.80
C GLY A 346 -25.92 -5.89 0.28
N ALA A 347 -25.36 -5.48 -0.86
CA ALA A 347 -24.19 -6.13 -1.48
C ALA A 347 -22.92 -5.32 -1.20
N PRO A 348 -21.75 -5.97 -1.12
CA PRO A 348 -20.49 -5.28 -0.76
C PRO A 348 -20.03 -4.29 -1.83
N THR A 349 -19.25 -3.31 -1.40
CA THR A 349 -18.67 -2.28 -2.28
C THR A 349 -17.19 -2.12 -2.01
N VAL A 350 -16.42 -1.93 -3.08
CA VAL A 350 -15.04 -1.45 -3.06
C VAL A 350 -14.99 -0.05 -3.65
N LEU A 351 -14.50 0.91 -2.90
CA LEU A 351 -14.24 2.28 -3.33
C LEU A 351 -12.73 2.44 -3.59
N THR A 352 -12.36 3.08 -4.69
CA THR A 352 -10.95 3.25 -5.08
C THR A 352 -10.53 4.74 -5.19
N PRO A 353 -10.76 5.58 -4.15
CA PRO A 353 -10.46 7.01 -4.24
C PRO A 353 -8.96 7.29 -4.25
N HIS A 354 -8.50 8.20 -5.11
CA HIS A 354 -7.25 8.93 -4.92
C HIS A 354 -7.47 10.10 -3.92
N ALA A 355 -6.39 10.78 -3.50
CA ALA A 355 -6.49 11.84 -2.49
C ALA A 355 -7.48 12.96 -2.84
N GLY A 356 -7.65 13.31 -4.12
CA GLY A 356 -8.63 14.30 -4.57
C GLY A 356 -10.08 13.81 -4.43
N GLU A 357 -10.36 12.58 -4.85
CA GLU A 357 -11.68 11.94 -4.69
C GLU A 357 -12.03 11.71 -3.23
N TYR A 358 -11.02 11.36 -2.41
CA TYR A 358 -11.18 11.23 -0.97
C TYR A 358 -11.75 12.52 -0.35
N VAL A 359 -11.23 13.69 -0.75
CA VAL A 359 -11.72 14.99 -0.23
C VAL A 359 -13.20 15.19 -0.53
N HIS A 360 -13.66 14.83 -1.73
CA HIS A 360 -15.07 14.94 -2.11
C HIS A 360 -15.96 13.98 -1.31
N LEU A 361 -15.48 12.76 -1.04
CA LEU A 361 -16.23 11.75 -0.28
C LEU A 361 -16.22 12.01 1.22
N ALA A 362 -15.06 12.35 1.77
CA ALA A 362 -14.85 12.47 3.20
C ALA A 362 -15.16 13.87 3.76
N GLY A 363 -15.12 14.91 2.91
CA GLY A 363 -15.21 16.31 3.32
C GLY A 363 -13.94 16.84 4.01
N GLU A 364 -12.87 16.08 4.02
CA GLU A 364 -11.59 16.42 4.64
C GLU A 364 -10.42 15.90 3.81
N LYS A 365 -9.20 16.45 4.01
CA LYS A 365 -7.99 15.95 3.37
C LYS A 365 -7.54 14.62 4.00
N VAL A 366 -6.85 13.79 3.22
CA VAL A 366 -6.23 12.55 3.72
C VAL A 366 -5.32 12.79 4.94
N GLY A 367 -4.59 13.92 4.95
CA GLY A 367 -3.64 14.21 6.01
C GLY A 367 -2.38 13.32 5.95
N ALA A 368 -1.57 13.39 7.01
CA ALA A 368 -0.34 12.61 7.10
C ALA A 368 -0.60 11.14 7.46
N ASP A 369 -1.64 10.86 8.24
CA ASP A 369 -2.02 9.50 8.64
C ASP A 369 -3.00 8.88 7.63
N ARG A 370 -2.45 8.28 6.58
CA ARG A 370 -3.20 7.64 5.49
C ARG A 370 -4.00 6.42 5.98
N LEU A 371 -3.44 5.67 6.93
CA LEU A 371 -4.09 4.49 7.49
C LEU A 371 -5.38 4.88 8.23
N ALA A 372 -5.30 5.87 9.12
CA ALA A 372 -6.47 6.37 9.82
C ALA A 372 -7.50 6.99 8.86
N ALA A 373 -7.06 7.69 7.80
CA ALA A 373 -7.96 8.26 6.80
C ALA A 373 -8.76 7.18 6.06
N ALA A 374 -8.08 6.13 5.57
CA ALA A 374 -8.74 5.04 4.85
C ALA A 374 -9.75 4.31 5.75
N ARG A 375 -9.37 4.00 7.00
CA ARG A 375 -10.26 3.36 7.98
C ARG A 375 -11.51 4.19 8.28
N ARG A 376 -11.34 5.50 8.52
CA ARG A 376 -12.49 6.39 8.76
C ARG A 376 -13.47 6.44 7.59
N LEU A 377 -12.97 6.51 6.36
CA LEU A 377 -13.86 6.52 5.19
C LEU A 377 -14.55 5.16 5.03
N ALA A 378 -13.84 4.05 5.20
CA ALA A 378 -14.40 2.70 5.11
C ALA A 378 -15.53 2.48 6.14
N GLU A 379 -15.31 2.88 7.39
CA GLU A 379 -16.32 2.82 8.46
C GLU A 379 -17.55 3.68 8.14
N ARG A 380 -17.34 4.93 7.71
CA ARG A 380 -18.42 5.86 7.35
C ARG A 380 -19.23 5.40 6.14
N ALA A 381 -18.57 4.79 5.17
CA ALA A 381 -19.19 4.31 3.94
C ALA A 381 -19.84 2.92 4.09
N GLY A 382 -19.41 2.12 5.07
CA GLY A 382 -19.76 0.71 5.18
C GLY A 382 -19.23 -0.10 3.98
N ALA A 383 -18.05 0.22 3.52
CA ALA A 383 -17.45 -0.32 2.29
C ALA A 383 -15.95 -0.55 2.46
N VAL A 384 -15.38 -1.43 1.65
CA VAL A 384 -13.92 -1.53 1.51
C VAL A 384 -13.41 -0.28 0.79
N VAL A 385 -12.39 0.35 1.33
CA VAL A 385 -11.73 1.52 0.71
C VAL A 385 -10.30 1.16 0.34
N LEU A 386 -9.96 1.27 -0.94
CA LEU A 386 -8.59 1.28 -1.43
C LEU A 386 -8.19 2.75 -1.67
N LEU A 387 -7.47 3.35 -0.74
CA LEU A 387 -6.96 4.72 -0.85
C LEU A 387 -5.70 4.73 -1.72
N LYS A 388 -5.86 5.16 -2.97
CA LYS A 388 -4.76 5.21 -3.98
C LYS A 388 -3.68 6.23 -3.60
N GLY A 389 -2.44 5.95 -4.00
CA GLY A 389 -1.26 6.81 -3.82
C GLY A 389 -0.07 6.05 -3.25
N PRO A 390 1.06 6.72 -2.96
CA PRO A 390 2.26 6.05 -2.42
C PRO A 390 1.94 5.29 -1.13
N GLY A 391 2.15 3.97 -1.13
CA GLY A 391 1.66 3.09 -0.06
C GLY A 391 0.12 3.07 -0.06
N GLU A 392 -0.48 2.31 -0.98
CA GLU A 392 -1.95 2.17 -1.03
C GLU A 392 -2.45 1.50 0.22
N VAL A 393 -3.55 2.02 0.78
CA VAL A 393 -4.17 1.46 1.98
C VAL A 393 -5.51 0.86 1.61
N ILE A 394 -5.67 -0.42 1.86
CA ILE A 394 -6.95 -1.12 1.77
C ILE A 394 -7.49 -1.25 3.20
N ALA A 395 -8.70 -0.74 3.46
CA ALA A 395 -9.32 -0.79 4.78
C ALA A 395 -10.75 -1.33 4.69
N ASP A 396 -11.09 -2.18 5.65
CA ASP A 396 -12.43 -2.73 5.86
C ASP A 396 -12.95 -2.24 7.22
N GLY A 397 -13.43 -1.01 7.25
CA GLY A 397 -13.82 -0.33 8.48
C GLY A 397 -12.68 -0.25 9.50
N ALA A 398 -13.01 -0.50 10.77
CA ALA A 398 -12.03 -0.50 11.87
C ALA A 398 -11.35 -1.87 12.08
N THR A 399 -11.82 -2.92 11.40
CA THR A 399 -11.45 -4.31 11.73
C THR A 399 -10.08 -4.71 11.19
N ARG A 400 -9.81 -4.43 9.93
CA ARG A 400 -8.54 -4.81 9.28
C ARG A 400 -8.11 -3.79 8.24
N ALA A 401 -6.80 -3.74 7.98
CA ALA A 401 -6.24 -2.99 6.86
C ALA A 401 -5.02 -3.71 6.28
N ALA A 402 -4.81 -3.53 4.97
CA ALA A 402 -3.60 -3.95 4.28
C ALA A 402 -2.90 -2.73 3.68
N ILE A 403 -1.58 -2.77 3.64
CA ILE A 403 -0.76 -1.75 2.98
C ILE A 403 -0.05 -2.40 1.80
N ASN A 404 -0.36 -1.94 0.59
CA ASN A 404 0.33 -2.39 -0.60
C ASN A 404 1.64 -1.63 -0.79
N THR A 405 2.73 -2.37 -0.89
CA THR A 405 4.09 -1.83 -1.09
C THR A 405 4.63 -2.07 -2.49
N THR A 406 3.86 -2.70 -3.39
CA THR A 406 4.24 -2.89 -4.80
C THR A 406 3.91 -1.67 -5.65
N GLY A 407 4.53 -1.56 -6.81
CA GLY A 407 4.35 -0.41 -7.69
C GLY A 407 5.25 0.77 -7.33
N GLY A 408 5.09 1.87 -8.07
CA GLY A 408 5.94 3.05 -7.90
C GLY A 408 5.44 4.27 -8.68
N PRO A 409 6.22 5.34 -8.75
CA PRO A 409 5.81 6.62 -9.36
C PRO A 409 5.49 6.50 -10.86
N TRP A 410 5.98 5.49 -11.54
CA TRP A 410 5.66 5.19 -12.94
C TRP A 410 4.19 4.83 -13.18
N LEU A 411 3.45 4.43 -12.13
CA LEU A 411 2.01 4.24 -12.18
C LEU A 411 1.21 5.55 -12.17
N ALA A 412 1.84 6.70 -12.00
CA ALA A 412 1.20 8.01 -12.07
C ALA A 412 0.95 8.43 -13.54
N THR A 413 0.33 7.54 -14.33
CA THR A 413 0.01 7.72 -15.75
C THR A 413 -1.50 7.53 -15.96
N ALA A 414 -2.10 8.30 -16.88
CA ALA A 414 -3.53 8.22 -17.14
C ALA A 414 -3.98 6.81 -17.55
N GLY A 415 -5.10 6.34 -17.00
CA GLY A 415 -5.68 5.04 -17.31
C GLY A 415 -5.19 3.88 -16.41
N THR A 416 -4.11 4.05 -15.65
CA THR A 416 -3.61 3.00 -14.76
C THR A 416 -4.59 2.68 -13.62
N GLY A 417 -5.31 3.69 -13.11
CA GLY A 417 -6.41 3.52 -12.15
C GLY A 417 -7.57 2.72 -12.72
N ASP A 418 -7.90 2.92 -14.01
CA ASP A 418 -8.94 2.16 -14.69
C ASP A 418 -8.54 0.67 -14.78
N VAL A 419 -7.26 0.38 -15.05
CA VAL A 419 -6.71 -0.98 -15.02
C VAL A 419 -6.88 -1.60 -13.63
N LEU A 420 -6.53 -0.87 -12.57
CA LEU A 420 -6.70 -1.33 -11.18
C LEU A 420 -8.16 -1.70 -10.88
N SER A 421 -9.11 -0.84 -11.23
CA SER A 421 -10.53 -1.09 -11.03
C SER A 421 -11.02 -2.32 -11.81
N GLY A 422 -10.47 -2.55 -13.00
CA GLY A 422 -10.71 -3.74 -13.79
C GLY A 422 -10.16 -5.01 -13.14
N ILE A 423 -8.93 -4.97 -12.59
CA ILE A 423 -8.34 -6.12 -11.88
C ILE A 423 -9.20 -6.51 -10.68
N ILE A 424 -9.57 -5.54 -9.85
CA ILE A 424 -10.44 -5.76 -8.69
C ILE A 424 -11.78 -6.36 -9.14
N GLY A 425 -12.39 -5.80 -10.18
CA GLY A 425 -13.62 -6.33 -10.78
C GLY A 425 -13.48 -7.77 -11.26
N GLY A 426 -12.35 -8.11 -11.87
CA GLY A 426 -12.05 -9.49 -12.31
C GLY A 426 -11.94 -10.47 -11.14
N PHE A 427 -11.27 -10.10 -10.06
CA PHE A 427 -11.14 -10.94 -8.86
C PHE A 427 -12.47 -11.09 -8.12
N LEU A 428 -13.26 -10.03 -8.00
CA LEU A 428 -14.63 -10.11 -7.48
C LEU A 428 -15.54 -11.00 -8.35
N ALA A 429 -15.39 -10.94 -9.67
CA ALA A 429 -16.15 -11.80 -10.58
C ALA A 429 -15.80 -13.29 -10.38
N ARG A 430 -14.58 -13.62 -9.98
CA ARG A 430 -14.15 -14.98 -9.60
C ARG A 430 -14.73 -15.41 -8.25
N GLY A 431 -15.24 -14.49 -7.44
CA GLY A 431 -15.81 -14.76 -6.11
C GLY A 431 -14.88 -14.45 -4.95
N ALA A 432 -13.79 -13.69 -5.17
CA ALA A 432 -12.93 -13.23 -4.09
C ALA A 432 -13.70 -12.33 -3.13
N GLU A 433 -13.36 -12.41 -1.85
CA GLU A 433 -13.90 -11.53 -0.83
C GLU A 433 -13.43 -10.08 -1.11
N PRO A 434 -14.27 -9.03 -0.92
CA PRO A 434 -13.99 -7.67 -1.38
C PRO A 434 -12.68 -7.06 -0.87
N PHE A 435 -12.33 -7.28 0.39
CA PHE A 435 -11.08 -6.78 0.93
C PHE A 435 -9.86 -7.44 0.26
N TRP A 436 -9.91 -8.76 0.08
CA TRP A 436 -8.84 -9.50 -0.58
C TRP A 436 -8.78 -9.24 -2.08
N ALA A 437 -9.94 -9.05 -2.73
CA ALA A 437 -9.97 -8.62 -4.13
C ALA A 437 -9.29 -7.26 -4.34
N ALA A 438 -9.51 -6.33 -3.42
CA ALA A 438 -8.86 -5.01 -3.45
C ALA A 438 -7.35 -5.11 -3.15
N ALA A 439 -6.94 -5.89 -2.13
CA ALA A 439 -5.54 -6.07 -1.76
C ALA A 439 -4.74 -6.79 -2.86
N ALA A 440 -5.27 -7.90 -3.38
CA ALA A 440 -4.65 -8.62 -4.49
C ALA A 440 -4.66 -7.79 -5.78
N GLY A 441 -5.71 -6.98 -5.99
CA GLY A 441 -5.80 -6.04 -7.12
C GLY A 441 -4.68 -5.01 -7.09
N ALA A 442 -4.46 -4.36 -5.95
CA ALA A 442 -3.38 -3.40 -5.75
C ALA A 442 -2.00 -4.04 -5.95
N PHE A 443 -1.77 -5.20 -5.35
CA PHE A 443 -0.53 -5.95 -5.48
C PHE A 443 -0.26 -6.34 -6.95
N THR A 444 -1.25 -6.92 -7.63
CA THR A 444 -1.13 -7.34 -9.04
C THR A 444 -0.87 -6.16 -9.96
N HIS A 445 -1.52 -5.02 -9.70
CA HIS A 445 -1.32 -3.78 -10.44
C HIS A 445 0.12 -3.29 -10.34
N GLY A 446 0.70 -3.26 -9.14
CA GLY A 446 2.09 -2.92 -8.93
C GLY A 446 3.06 -3.91 -9.60
N ARG A 447 2.81 -5.22 -9.43
CA ARG A 447 3.63 -6.28 -10.07
C ARG A 447 3.55 -6.23 -11.60
N ALA A 448 2.39 -5.89 -12.17
CA ALA A 448 2.25 -5.73 -13.62
C ALA A 448 3.15 -4.61 -14.15
N ALA A 449 3.33 -3.52 -13.40
CA ALA A 449 4.26 -2.45 -13.76
C ALA A 449 5.72 -2.92 -13.73
N ASP A 450 6.11 -3.73 -12.73
CA ASP A 450 7.45 -4.31 -12.67
C ASP A 450 7.72 -5.23 -13.87
N VAL A 451 6.74 -6.06 -14.26
CA VAL A 451 6.82 -6.96 -15.41
C VAL A 451 6.88 -6.19 -16.74
N ALA A 452 6.11 -5.11 -16.87
CA ALA A 452 6.05 -4.28 -18.08
C ALA A 452 7.33 -3.44 -18.27
N GLY A 453 8.04 -3.13 -17.18
CA GLY A 453 9.14 -2.17 -17.15
C GLY A 453 8.65 -0.74 -16.92
N HIS A 454 9.51 0.07 -16.34
CA HIS A 454 9.11 1.37 -15.78
C HIS A 454 9.16 2.53 -16.78
N THR A 455 10.03 2.44 -17.79
CA THR A 455 10.30 3.56 -18.71
C THR A 455 9.23 3.68 -19.79
N GLY A 456 8.51 4.79 -19.77
CA GLY A 456 7.45 5.05 -20.77
C GLY A 456 6.18 4.23 -20.58
N LEU A 457 5.96 3.70 -19.37
CA LEU A 457 4.82 2.86 -19.02
C LEU A 457 3.48 3.58 -19.29
N VAL A 458 2.59 2.90 -19.98
CA VAL A 458 1.21 3.32 -20.21
C VAL A 458 0.22 2.22 -19.80
N ALA A 459 -1.05 2.55 -19.63
CA ALA A 459 -2.09 1.62 -19.16
C ALA A 459 -2.20 0.33 -19.98
N GLY A 460 -1.98 0.42 -21.30
CA GLY A 460 -1.98 -0.75 -22.18
C GLY A 460 -0.90 -1.78 -21.87
N ASP A 461 0.28 -1.32 -21.45
CA ASP A 461 1.40 -2.20 -21.08
C ASP A 461 1.07 -3.00 -19.82
N LEU A 462 0.40 -2.37 -18.84
CA LEU A 462 -0.09 -3.06 -17.65
C LEU A 462 -1.03 -4.22 -18.02
N ILE A 463 -2.02 -3.95 -18.91
CA ILE A 463 -2.96 -4.97 -19.36
C ILE A 463 -2.23 -6.15 -20.02
N ALA A 464 -1.21 -5.86 -20.84
CA ALA A 464 -0.40 -6.88 -21.49
C ALA A 464 0.42 -7.70 -20.47
N ALA A 465 0.89 -7.07 -19.40
CA ALA A 465 1.69 -7.70 -18.35
C ALA A 465 0.85 -8.50 -17.31
N LEU A 466 -0.46 -8.22 -17.19
CA LEU A 466 -1.34 -8.87 -16.19
C LEU A 466 -1.24 -10.41 -16.18
N PRO A 467 -1.24 -11.13 -17.33
CA PRO A 467 -1.15 -12.59 -17.29
C PRO A 467 0.13 -13.11 -16.62
N ALA A 468 1.24 -12.41 -16.73
CA ALA A 468 2.49 -12.77 -16.08
C ALA A 468 2.45 -12.42 -14.58
N ALA A 469 1.95 -11.24 -14.23
CA ALA A 469 1.78 -10.83 -12.84
C ALA A 469 0.84 -11.76 -12.05
N ILE A 470 -0.27 -12.20 -12.67
CA ILE A 470 -1.24 -13.10 -12.04
C ILE A 470 -0.67 -14.53 -11.90
N ARG A 471 0.08 -15.02 -12.89
CA ARG A 471 0.75 -16.33 -12.75
C ARG A 471 1.65 -16.38 -11.52
N SER A 472 2.33 -15.28 -11.17
CA SER A 472 3.14 -15.25 -9.94
C SER A 472 2.31 -15.42 -8.66
N LEU A 473 1.01 -15.07 -8.67
CA LEU A 473 0.07 -15.34 -7.57
C LEU A 473 -0.43 -16.78 -7.58
N GLU A 474 -0.60 -17.40 -8.75
CA GLU A 474 -1.21 -18.73 -8.90
C GLU A 474 -0.20 -19.88 -8.85
N SER A 475 1.08 -19.62 -9.14
CA SER A 475 2.13 -20.63 -9.08
C SER A 475 2.88 -20.56 -7.74
N LEU A 476 2.57 -21.49 -6.85
CA LEU A 476 3.35 -21.72 -5.61
C LEU A 476 4.80 -22.18 -5.89
N GLU A 477 5.12 -22.53 -7.13
CA GLU A 477 6.45 -22.97 -7.58
C GLU A 477 7.53 -21.87 -7.50
N SER A 478 7.16 -20.60 -7.41
CA SER A 478 8.10 -19.47 -7.30
C SER A 478 8.62 -19.20 -5.88
N LEU A 479 8.24 -20.01 -4.90
CA LEU A 479 8.66 -19.85 -3.50
C LEU A 479 9.88 -20.70 -3.11
N GLU A 480 10.45 -21.48 -4.05
CA GLU A 480 11.66 -22.31 -3.82
C GLU A 480 12.95 -21.70 -4.42
N GLU A 481 12.92 -20.50 -5.00
CA GLU A 481 14.10 -19.74 -5.43
C GLU A 481 14.37 -18.55 -4.47
#